data_d8f3841e0caf066ff1bce8374f8a71f7
#
_entry.id   d8f3841e0caf066ff1bce8374f8a71f7
#
_cell.length_a   1.000
_cell.length_b   1.000
_cell.length_c   1.000
_cell.angle_alpha   90.00
_cell.angle_beta   90.00
_cell.angle_gamma   90.00
#
_symmetry.space_group_name_H-M   'P 1'
#
loop_
_entity.id
_entity.type
_entity.pdbx_description
1 polymer ?
#
loop_
_entity_poly.entity_id
_entity_poly.type
_entity_poly.pdbx_seq_one_letter_code
_entity_poly.pdbx_strand_id
1 'polypeptide(L)'
;MNSFLKPTGRITRRLYLVLFMIFYFTNILSLMLIWQSYHGEAWPIFFSFIIILIASIILLLIQAIKRLHDIGMDWKYALYLLIPPPVNFIGFIWLAYKPGQKGLNKYGPDPRKTDIV
;
A
#
# COMPACT_ATOMS: atom_id res chain seq x y z
N MET A 1 6.51 15.54 1.97
CA MET A 1 5.12 15.39 1.52
C MET A 1 5.00 14.89 0.09
N ASN A 2 5.66 15.56 -0.84
CA ASN A 2 5.59 15.11 -2.23
C ASN A 2 6.00 13.67 -2.41
N SER A 3 6.94 13.20 -1.61
CA SER A 3 7.40 11.83 -1.71
C SER A 3 6.34 10.80 -1.28
N PHE A 4 5.33 11.22 -0.54
CA PHE A 4 4.27 10.29 -0.13
C PHE A 4 3.50 9.74 -1.32
N LEU A 5 3.22 10.59 -2.30
CA LEU A 5 2.43 10.21 -3.47
C LEU A 5 3.28 9.67 -4.62
N LYS A 6 4.59 9.69 -4.50
CA LYS A 6 5.48 9.24 -5.57
C LYS A 6 5.96 7.82 -5.27
N PRO A 7 5.93 6.92 -6.26
CA PRO A 7 6.45 5.56 -6.09
C PRO A 7 7.96 5.50 -6.23
N THR A 8 8.64 6.46 -5.62
CA THR A 8 10.10 6.55 -5.63
C THR A 8 10.61 6.63 -4.21
N GLY A 9 11.88 6.24 -4.00
CA GLY A 9 12.46 6.27 -2.68
C GLY A 9 12.17 4.99 -1.90
N ARG A 10 12.37 5.08 -0.61
CA ARG A 10 12.30 3.93 0.31
C ARG A 10 11.44 4.31 1.51
N ILE A 11 10.93 3.28 2.20
CA ILE A 11 10.10 3.48 3.39
C ILE A 11 10.46 2.41 4.42
N THR A 12 10.40 2.78 5.72
CA THR A 12 10.72 1.84 6.80
C THR A 12 9.59 0.84 7.00
N ARG A 13 9.90 -0.29 7.67
CA ARG A 13 8.90 -1.30 7.99
C ARG A 13 7.78 -0.75 8.84
N ARG A 14 8.14 0.07 9.85
CA ARG A 14 7.16 0.62 10.78
C ARG A 14 6.15 1.51 10.05
N LEU A 15 6.65 2.46 9.26
CA LEU A 15 5.77 3.36 8.53
C LEU A 15 4.93 2.60 7.51
N TYR A 16 5.57 1.67 6.78
CA TYR A 16 4.84 0.85 5.83
C TYR A 16 3.71 0.07 6.49
N LEU A 17 3.97 -0.53 7.65
CA LEU A 17 2.96 -1.33 8.34
C LEU A 17 1.76 -0.49 8.74
N VAL A 18 2.02 0.71 9.28
CA VAL A 18 0.93 1.62 9.65
C VAL A 18 0.09 2.00 8.44
N LEU A 19 0.75 2.40 7.36
CA LEU A 19 0.03 2.79 6.14
C LEU A 19 -0.69 1.61 5.50
N PHE A 20 -0.06 0.44 5.53
CA PHE A 20 -0.70 -0.77 5.03
C PHE A 20 -1.98 -1.08 5.80
N MET A 21 -1.93 -1.03 7.12
CA MET A 21 -3.12 -1.28 7.93
C MET A 21 -4.24 -0.32 7.58
N ILE A 22 -3.92 0.97 7.48
CA ILE A 22 -4.92 1.99 7.17
C ILE A 22 -5.55 1.73 5.81
N PHE A 23 -4.72 1.58 4.78
CA PHE A 23 -5.25 1.48 3.41
C PHE A 23 -5.86 0.12 3.12
N TYR A 24 -5.30 -0.95 3.68
CA TYR A 24 -5.84 -2.28 3.43
C TYR A 24 -7.23 -2.44 4.07
N PHE A 25 -7.39 -1.97 5.30
CA PHE A 25 -8.70 -2.03 5.94
C PHE A 25 -9.69 -1.08 5.29
N THR A 26 -9.22 0.06 4.75
CA THR A 26 -10.07 0.92 3.94
C THR A 26 -10.57 0.17 2.71
N ASN A 27 -9.71 -0.60 2.06
CA ASN A 27 -10.11 -1.42 0.91
C ASN A 27 -11.18 -2.43 1.28
N ILE A 28 -10.98 -3.16 2.36
CA ILE A 28 -11.94 -4.18 2.79
C ILE A 28 -13.28 -3.54 3.13
N LEU A 29 -13.24 -2.45 3.89
CA LEU A 29 -14.47 -1.75 4.26
C LEU A 29 -15.20 -1.22 3.03
N SER A 30 -14.46 -0.65 2.09
CA SER A 30 -15.05 -0.14 0.84
C SER A 30 -15.72 -1.25 0.05
N LEU A 31 -15.10 -2.43 -0.01
CA LEU A 31 -15.70 -3.57 -0.72
C LEU A 31 -17.02 -3.97 -0.06
N MET A 32 -17.07 -4.00 1.26
CA MET A 32 -18.30 -4.32 1.97
C MET A 32 -19.39 -3.30 1.70
N LEU A 33 -19.04 -2.02 1.73
CA LEU A 33 -20.01 -0.95 1.51
C LEU A 33 -20.45 -0.84 0.05
N ILE A 34 -19.57 -1.19 -0.89
CA ILE A 34 -19.94 -1.28 -2.30
C ILE A 34 -20.99 -2.36 -2.48
N TRP A 35 -20.78 -3.52 -1.89
CA TRP A 35 -21.73 -4.62 -1.97
C TRP A 35 -23.09 -4.20 -1.39
N GLN A 36 -23.06 -3.61 -0.20
CA GLN A 36 -24.28 -3.23 0.49
C GLN A 36 -25.06 -2.15 -0.29
N SER A 37 -24.35 -1.11 -0.78
CA SER A 37 -25.00 -0.02 -1.51
C SER A 37 -25.50 -0.47 -2.88
N TYR A 38 -24.83 -1.44 -3.51
CA TYR A 38 -25.31 -2.00 -4.78
C TYR A 38 -26.66 -2.69 -4.58
N HIS A 39 -26.76 -3.55 -3.57
CA HIS A 39 -28.00 -4.28 -3.30
C HIS A 39 -29.10 -3.38 -2.76
N GLY A 40 -28.74 -2.27 -2.11
CA GLY A 40 -29.72 -1.28 -1.64
C GLY A 40 -30.06 -0.23 -2.68
N GLU A 41 -29.47 -0.33 -3.87
CA GLU A 41 -29.68 0.63 -4.97
C GLU A 41 -29.36 2.07 -4.56
N ALA A 42 -28.40 2.25 -3.63
CA ALA A 42 -27.95 3.56 -3.19
C ALA A 42 -26.80 4.01 -4.09
N TRP A 43 -27.12 4.39 -5.31
CA TRP A 43 -26.12 4.63 -6.36
C TRP A 43 -25.11 5.72 -6.05
N PRO A 44 -25.48 6.89 -5.47
CA PRO A 44 -24.45 7.87 -5.12
C PRO A 44 -23.43 7.33 -4.13
N ILE A 45 -23.89 6.56 -3.13
CA ILE A 45 -22.99 5.95 -2.15
C ILE A 45 -22.13 4.87 -2.82
N PHE A 46 -22.75 4.07 -3.68
CA PHE A 46 -22.06 3.02 -4.41
C PHE A 46 -20.86 3.58 -5.20
N PHE A 47 -21.10 4.62 -6.01
CA PHE A 47 -20.04 5.20 -6.82
C PHE A 47 -18.99 5.91 -5.96
N SER A 48 -19.39 6.51 -4.85
CA SER A 48 -18.45 7.14 -3.93
C SER A 48 -17.46 6.13 -3.36
N PHE A 49 -17.94 4.96 -2.96
CA PHE A 49 -17.04 3.95 -2.40
C PHE A 49 -16.19 3.27 -3.46
N ILE A 50 -16.64 3.21 -4.71
CA ILE A 50 -15.78 2.75 -5.79
C ILE A 50 -14.59 3.69 -5.96
N ILE A 51 -14.82 5.00 -5.93
CA ILE A 51 -13.74 5.98 -6.03
C ILE A 51 -12.78 5.84 -4.85
N ILE A 52 -13.29 5.69 -3.64
CA ILE A 52 -12.46 5.51 -2.45
C ILE A 52 -11.63 4.23 -2.57
N LEU A 53 -12.24 3.15 -3.05
CA LEU A 53 -11.53 1.88 -3.23
C LEU A 53 -10.36 2.03 -4.19
N ILE A 54 -10.60 2.65 -5.34
CA ILE A 54 -9.56 2.84 -6.35
C ILE A 54 -8.42 3.69 -5.78
N ALA A 55 -8.76 4.80 -5.11
CA ALA A 55 -7.76 5.67 -4.53
C ALA A 55 -6.91 4.95 -3.48
N SER A 56 -7.55 4.16 -2.62
CA SER A 56 -6.82 3.47 -1.56
C SER A 56 -5.94 2.35 -2.11
N ILE A 57 -6.38 1.69 -3.19
CA ILE A 57 -5.53 0.69 -3.85
C ILE A 57 -4.29 1.34 -4.43
N ILE A 58 -4.45 2.48 -5.10
CA ILE A 58 -3.32 3.19 -5.68
C ILE A 58 -2.34 3.62 -4.58
N LEU A 59 -2.83 4.21 -3.49
CA LEU A 59 -1.98 4.64 -2.40
C LEU A 59 -1.26 3.48 -1.74
N LEU A 60 -1.95 2.36 -1.56
CA LEU A 60 -1.34 1.17 -0.97
C LEU A 60 -0.24 0.62 -1.87
N LEU A 61 -0.47 0.57 -3.18
CA LEU A 61 0.55 0.09 -4.11
C LEU A 61 1.77 1.01 -4.13
N ILE A 62 1.57 2.32 -4.03
CA ILE A 62 2.69 3.26 -3.95
C ILE A 62 3.56 2.94 -2.74
N GLN A 63 2.95 2.72 -1.58
CA GLN A 63 3.72 2.41 -0.38
C GLN A 63 4.40 1.04 -0.49
N ALA A 64 3.74 0.07 -1.12
CA ALA A 64 4.33 -1.24 -1.34
C ALA A 64 5.55 -1.14 -2.25
N ILE A 65 5.49 -0.31 -3.30
CA ILE A 65 6.64 -0.10 -4.19
C ILE A 65 7.81 0.51 -3.41
N LYS A 66 7.55 1.49 -2.56
CA LYS A 66 8.61 2.08 -1.72
C LYS A 66 9.20 1.05 -0.78
N ARG A 67 8.38 0.15 -0.26
CA ARG A 67 8.87 -0.92 0.61
C ARG A 67 9.73 -1.90 -0.16
N LEU A 68 9.34 -2.22 -1.39
CA LEU A 68 10.17 -3.05 -2.26
C LEU A 68 11.52 -2.40 -2.51
N HIS A 69 11.53 -1.09 -2.74
CA HIS A 69 12.78 -0.35 -2.93
C HIS A 69 13.69 -0.43 -1.70
N ASP A 70 13.10 -0.38 -0.51
CA ASP A 70 13.87 -0.50 0.73
C ASP A 70 14.51 -1.88 0.85
N ILE A 71 13.85 -2.90 0.34
CA ILE A 71 14.35 -4.27 0.33
C ILE A 71 15.37 -4.48 -0.80
N GLY A 72 15.38 -3.59 -1.79
CA GLY A 72 16.27 -3.68 -2.94
C GLY A 72 15.63 -4.34 -4.15
N MET A 73 14.30 -4.43 -4.17
CA MET A 73 13.58 -5.08 -5.24
C MET A 73 12.89 -4.06 -6.15
N ASP A 74 12.67 -4.46 -7.39
CA ASP A 74 12.05 -3.61 -8.40
C ASP A 74 10.54 -3.47 -8.17
N TRP A 75 9.96 -2.38 -8.70
CA TRP A 75 8.53 -2.11 -8.62
C TRP A 75 7.67 -3.22 -9.22
N LYS A 76 8.23 -3.96 -10.17
CA LYS A 76 7.49 -5.01 -10.87
C LYS A 76 6.92 -6.07 -9.93
N TYR A 77 7.57 -6.27 -8.81
CA TYR A 77 7.08 -7.25 -7.84
C TYR A 77 5.77 -6.82 -7.18
N ALA A 78 5.45 -5.54 -7.24
CA ALA A 78 4.17 -5.06 -6.71
C ALA A 78 2.99 -5.60 -7.51
N LEU A 79 3.21 -6.03 -8.74
CA LEU A 79 2.14 -6.60 -9.55
C LEU A 79 1.53 -7.86 -8.93
N TYR A 80 2.31 -8.59 -8.14
CA TYR A 80 1.80 -9.76 -7.44
C TYR A 80 0.78 -9.40 -6.37
N LEU A 81 0.77 -8.13 -5.94
CA LEU A 81 -0.18 -7.67 -4.92
C LEU A 81 -1.55 -7.35 -5.51
N LEU A 82 -1.69 -7.42 -6.83
CA LEU A 82 -2.98 -7.23 -7.49
C LEU A 82 -3.87 -8.48 -7.42
N ILE A 83 -3.35 -9.58 -6.88
CA ILE A 83 -4.17 -10.75 -6.61
C ILE A 83 -5.23 -10.35 -5.59
N PRO A 84 -6.49 -10.79 -5.79
CA PRO A 84 -7.58 -10.35 -4.90
C PRO A 84 -7.38 -10.71 -3.44
N PRO A 85 -7.94 -9.90 -2.51
CA PRO A 85 -7.96 -10.27 -1.10
C PRO A 85 -8.75 -11.57 -0.88
N PRO A 86 -8.45 -12.35 0.14
CA PRO A 86 -7.42 -12.09 1.15
C PRO A 86 -6.05 -12.63 0.79
N VAL A 87 -5.89 -13.22 -0.41
CA VAL A 87 -4.63 -13.87 -0.78
C VAL A 87 -3.49 -12.86 -0.83
N ASN A 88 -3.75 -11.66 -1.34
CA ASN A 88 -2.70 -10.63 -1.42
C ASN A 88 -2.21 -10.16 -0.05
N PHE A 89 -2.97 -10.42 1.00
CA PHE A 89 -2.57 -10.06 2.36
C PHE A 89 -1.23 -10.69 2.71
N ILE A 90 -1.00 -11.91 2.24
CA ILE A 90 0.26 -12.63 2.50
C ILE A 90 1.44 -11.84 1.93
N GLY A 91 1.31 -11.34 0.70
CA GLY A 91 2.36 -10.55 0.08
C GLY A 91 2.62 -9.23 0.82
N PHE A 92 1.57 -8.54 1.21
CA PHE A 92 1.71 -7.28 1.95
C PHE A 92 2.39 -7.50 3.30
N ILE A 93 2.03 -8.59 4.00
CA ILE A 93 2.63 -8.91 5.30
C ILE A 93 4.10 -9.29 5.13
N TRP A 94 4.43 -10.00 4.06
CA TRP A 94 5.81 -10.34 3.79
C TRP A 94 6.66 -9.07 3.65
N LEU A 95 6.13 -8.05 2.96
CA LEU A 95 6.84 -6.78 2.81
C LEU A 95 7.03 -6.07 4.15
N ALA A 96 6.07 -6.21 5.06
CA ALA A 96 6.17 -5.62 6.39
C ALA A 96 7.20 -6.34 7.25
N TYR A 97 7.37 -7.62 7.01
CA TYR A 97 8.23 -8.47 7.84
C TYR A 97 9.69 -8.43 7.41
N LYS A 98 9.95 -8.45 6.12
CA LYS A 98 11.30 -8.56 5.60
C LYS A 98 12.12 -7.32 5.92
N PRO A 99 13.33 -7.48 6.48
CA PRO A 99 14.18 -6.31 6.78
C PRO A 99 14.65 -5.64 5.50
N GLY A 100 14.73 -4.30 5.54
CA GLY A 100 15.23 -3.54 4.42
C GLY A 100 16.75 -3.53 4.38
N GLN A 101 17.28 -3.03 3.27
CA GLN A 101 18.72 -2.91 3.11
C GLN A 101 19.26 -1.76 3.94
N LYS A 102 20.38 -1.99 4.60
CA LYS A 102 21.03 -0.95 5.37
C LYS A 102 21.84 -0.04 4.46
N GLY A 103 21.82 1.25 4.78
CA GLY A 103 22.61 2.22 4.03
C GLY A 103 22.02 2.56 2.68
N LEU A 104 22.81 3.23 1.87
CA LEU A 104 22.41 3.68 0.54
C LEU A 104 22.24 2.48 -0.40
N ASN A 105 21.15 2.47 -1.17
CA ASN A 105 21.03 1.52 -2.28
C ASN A 105 20.61 2.29 -3.52
N LYS A 106 20.35 1.58 -4.63
CA LYS A 106 20.04 2.26 -5.88
C LYS A 106 18.75 3.07 -5.85
N TYR A 107 17.94 2.91 -4.82
CA TYR A 107 16.68 3.64 -4.69
C TYR A 107 16.75 4.81 -3.74
N GLY A 108 17.90 5.05 -3.13
CA GLY A 108 18.09 6.21 -2.29
C GLY A 108 18.72 5.90 -0.94
N PRO A 109 18.77 6.91 -0.06
CA PRO A 109 19.37 6.75 1.26
C PRO A 109 18.50 5.89 2.18
N ASP A 110 19.13 5.35 3.21
CA ASP A 110 18.46 4.53 4.20
C ASP A 110 17.41 5.38 4.95
N PRO A 111 16.12 5.05 4.86
CA PRO A 111 15.09 5.86 5.52
C PRO A 111 15.15 5.81 7.04
N ARG A 112 15.81 4.80 7.60
CA ARG A 112 15.94 4.70 9.06
C ARG A 112 16.88 5.75 9.61
N LYS A 113 17.71 6.33 8.76
CA LYS A 113 18.64 7.38 9.18
C LYS A 113 18.02 8.77 9.11
N THR A 114 16.88 8.90 8.46
CA THR A 114 16.18 10.18 8.43
C THR A 114 15.36 10.40 9.68
N ASP A 115 15.21 9.36 10.46
CA ASP A 115 14.65 9.48 11.79
C ASP A 115 13.20 9.94 11.85
N ILE A 116 12.45 9.71 10.81
CA ILE A 116 11.07 10.16 10.80
C ILE A 116 10.15 9.17 11.51
N VAL A 117 10.36 7.89 11.30
CA VAL A 117 9.51 6.87 11.95
C VAL A 117 10.33 5.66 12.35
#